data_1332019bd6ce299d9c0c8f89855519bb
#
_entry.id   1332019bd6ce299d9c0c8f89855519bb
#
_cell.length_a   1.000
_cell.length_b   1.000
_cell.length_c   1.000
_cell.angle_alpha   90.00
_cell.angle_beta   90.00
_cell.angle_gamma   90.00
#
_symmetry.space_group_name_H-M   'P 1'
#
loop_
_entity.id
_entity.type
_entity.pdbx_description
1 polymer ?
#
loop_
_entity_poly.entity_id
_entity_poly.type
_entity_poly.pdbx_seq_one_letter_code
_entity_poly.pdbx_strand_id
1 'polypeptide(L)'
;MRIKGILTGVLIGMLSMVLCAGCSFMELGTDTQENTQAQVNGIITATPGIYDSEDTAMIVCKDTENAAIQFQNLATGKRYTLNYDGAAKLLDKYDQPVSLGQIEEGSIVTVRFYKPKKLLAYLKISPEGETYENLSNYVLNTATGTLTIGDTSYGLSNHLLVLSDGQEAALMDINQMDVLNVWGWHNQIYAISIARGHGYLRLQNDAYFVGGWIEVGQSVIRKITEDMLLVVPEGRSTVVVSHNGSSATQEIDFVRNQEMAWDLGDVEITVVQKGRVIFTLNPANAKVTIDGKNVDTASPVELEYGLHQMTVTADGYDTVAQYIKVAEPSASISVELEKSEESTEQEETKEQTQASSAQSSSAEQPETQSSATQSTASQTAYKVHIDSPVGAEVYLDGNYIGVAPVDFEKKAGNYVVSLRKTGYQTRSYTLQVDSEEKDVTYSFSELTKLDS
;
A
#
# COMPACT_ATOMS: atom_id res chain seq x y z
N MET A 1 40.73 -24.27 46.82
CA MET A 1 41.26 -22.93 46.48
C MET A 1 40.22 -22.14 45.81
N ARG A 2 39.68 -21.12 46.48
CA ARG A 2 38.54 -20.27 46.02
C ARG A 2 39.08 -19.18 45.12
N ILE A 3 38.43 -18.93 43.96
CA ILE A 3 38.44 -17.61 43.32
C ILE A 3 37.02 -17.33 42.83
N LYS A 4 36.43 -16.27 43.39
CA LYS A 4 35.17 -15.63 43.02
C LYS A 4 35.45 -14.76 41.81
N GLY A 5 34.66 -14.89 40.73
CA GLY A 5 34.58 -13.95 39.63
C GLY A 5 33.26 -13.20 39.69
N ILE A 6 33.33 -11.90 39.85
CA ILE A 6 32.23 -10.94 39.92
C ILE A 6 31.72 -10.69 38.49
N LEU A 7 30.44 -10.98 38.25
CA LEU A 7 29.76 -10.66 37.00
C LEU A 7 29.15 -9.25 37.16
N THR A 8 29.81 -8.28 36.54
CA THR A 8 29.25 -6.91 36.45
C THR A 8 28.39 -6.83 35.20
N GLY A 9 27.07 -6.87 35.38
CA GLY A 9 26.11 -6.61 34.31
C GLY A 9 26.07 -5.11 34.00
N VAL A 10 26.48 -4.76 32.80
CA VAL A 10 26.25 -3.41 32.25
C VAL A 10 24.88 -3.43 31.57
N LEU A 11 23.90 -2.83 32.22
CA LEU A 11 22.57 -2.53 31.66
C LEU A 11 22.73 -1.28 30.79
N ILE A 12 22.91 -1.45 29.50
CA ILE A 12 22.86 -0.35 28.56
C ILE A 12 21.35 -0.12 28.24
N GLY A 13 20.76 0.85 28.96
CA GLY A 13 19.49 1.42 28.58
C GLY A 13 19.67 2.25 27.32
N MET A 14 19.25 1.72 26.17
CA MET A 14 19.04 2.57 24.99
C MET A 14 17.82 3.44 25.24
N LEU A 15 18.06 4.66 25.62
CA LEU A 15 17.12 5.77 25.58
C LEU A 15 17.00 6.14 24.09
N SER A 16 15.97 5.66 23.41
CA SER A 16 15.64 6.11 22.06
C SER A 16 15.14 7.56 22.16
N MET A 17 16.04 8.50 21.95
CA MET A 17 15.74 9.90 21.78
C MET A 17 15.13 10.07 20.39
N VAL A 18 13.80 10.04 20.32
CA VAL A 18 13.06 10.41 19.11
C VAL A 18 13.21 11.93 18.97
N LEU A 19 14.19 12.34 18.18
CA LEU A 19 14.32 13.72 17.73
C LEU A 19 13.21 13.97 16.69
N CYS A 20 12.15 14.63 17.11
CA CYS A 20 11.20 15.28 16.20
C CYS A 20 11.90 16.43 15.48
N ALA A 21 12.75 16.13 14.51
CA ALA A 21 13.42 17.12 13.66
C ALA A 21 12.54 17.41 12.44
N GLY A 22 11.55 18.30 12.62
CA GLY A 22 10.66 18.67 11.51
C GLY A 22 9.89 19.97 11.68
N CYS A 23 9.83 20.53 12.89
CA CYS A 23 9.26 21.87 13.07
C CYS A 23 10.37 22.92 13.03
N SER A 24 10.64 23.49 11.86
CA SER A 24 11.53 24.65 11.74
C SER A 24 10.86 25.84 12.41
N PHE A 25 11.21 26.14 13.66
CA PHE A 25 10.80 27.35 14.35
C PHE A 25 11.62 28.52 13.86
N MET A 26 10.97 29.54 13.27
CA MET A 26 11.55 30.85 13.17
C MET A 26 11.50 31.48 14.56
N GLU A 27 12.66 31.70 15.15
CA GLU A 27 12.85 32.45 16.39
C GLU A 27 12.34 33.90 16.22
N LEU A 28 11.34 34.27 16.99
CA LEU A 28 11.01 35.71 17.24
C LEU A 28 10.96 35.93 18.73
N GLY A 29 11.83 36.81 19.16
CA GLY A 29 12.12 37.40 20.44
C GLY A 29 11.19 37.16 21.63
N THR A 30 11.81 36.70 22.68
CA THR A 30 11.26 36.58 24.04
C THR A 30 11.02 37.92 24.69
N ASP A 31 9.76 38.23 25.03
CA ASP A 31 9.43 39.10 26.14
C ASP A 31 8.72 38.26 27.21
N THR A 32 9.47 38.01 28.28
CA THR A 32 9.03 37.26 29.45
C THR A 32 8.14 38.17 30.30
N GLN A 33 6.84 37.90 30.37
CA GLN A 33 6.01 38.36 31.48
C GLN A 33 5.51 37.16 32.29
N GLU A 34 5.96 37.12 33.54
CA GLU A 34 5.50 36.19 34.57
C GLU A 34 4.00 36.33 34.78
N ASN A 35 3.26 35.22 34.57
CA ASN A 35 1.84 35.14 34.89
C ASN A 35 1.69 34.47 36.25
N THR A 36 1.43 35.26 37.29
CA THR A 36 1.21 34.81 38.66
C THR A 36 -0.16 34.11 38.74
N GLN A 37 -0.19 32.79 38.80
CA GLN A 37 -1.39 32.04 39.11
C GLN A 37 -1.72 32.13 40.60
N ALA A 38 -2.85 32.69 40.94
CA ALA A 38 -3.37 32.70 42.30
C ALA A 38 -3.96 31.28 42.60
N GLN A 39 -3.27 30.52 43.44
CA GLN A 39 -3.82 29.29 44.05
C GLN A 39 -4.73 29.68 45.22
N VAL A 40 -6.03 29.41 45.06
CA VAL A 40 -7.00 29.44 46.17
C VAL A 40 -7.59 28.07 46.34
N ASN A 41 -7.23 27.43 47.46
CA ASN A 41 -7.88 26.25 48.02
C ASN A 41 -8.07 24.99 47.13
N GLY A 42 -7.03 24.58 46.41
CA GLY A 42 -7.01 23.26 45.74
C GLY A 42 -8.02 23.08 44.59
N ILE A 43 -8.78 24.09 44.22
CA ILE A 43 -9.69 24.09 43.09
C ILE A 43 -9.12 25.02 42.00
N ILE A 44 -8.61 24.43 40.94
CA ILE A 44 -8.21 25.20 39.75
C ILE A 44 -9.49 25.48 38.96
N THR A 45 -10.03 26.68 39.08
CA THR A 45 -11.10 27.11 38.17
C THR A 45 -10.46 27.64 36.89
N ALA A 46 -10.36 26.82 35.87
CA ALA A 46 -10.01 27.28 34.54
C ALA A 46 -11.16 28.10 33.97
N THR A 47 -11.02 29.39 33.91
CA THR A 47 -11.93 30.25 33.14
C THR A 47 -11.65 29.98 31.66
N PRO A 48 -12.69 29.67 30.83
CA PRO A 48 -12.46 29.53 29.40
C PRO A 48 -11.68 30.72 28.87
N GLY A 49 -10.57 30.45 28.15
CA GLY A 49 -9.72 31.52 27.63
C GLY A 49 -10.52 32.45 26.71
N ILE A 50 -10.14 33.72 26.67
CA ILE A 50 -10.69 34.71 25.74
C ILE A 50 -10.31 34.27 24.33
N TYR A 51 -11.25 34.28 23.38
CA TYR A 51 -10.98 34.08 21.98
C TYR A 51 -11.65 35.17 21.14
N ASP A 52 -11.05 35.49 20.01
CA ASP A 52 -11.54 36.43 19.01
C ASP A 52 -11.60 35.82 17.59
N SER A 53 -11.16 34.61 17.47
CA SER A 53 -11.06 33.91 16.19
C SER A 53 -11.53 32.48 16.33
N GLU A 54 -12.20 31.98 15.28
CA GLU A 54 -12.64 30.59 15.15
C GLU A 54 -12.25 30.05 13.77
N ASP A 55 -11.88 28.76 13.71
CA ASP A 55 -11.47 28.11 12.48
C ASP A 55 -11.88 26.62 12.47
N THR A 56 -12.11 26.08 11.27
CA THR A 56 -12.17 24.64 11.03
C THR A 56 -10.84 24.23 10.41
N ALA A 57 -10.14 23.38 11.13
CA ALA A 57 -8.77 23.03 10.79
C ALA A 57 -8.50 21.52 11.03
N MET A 58 -7.41 21.00 10.50
CA MET A 58 -6.85 19.73 10.92
C MET A 58 -5.59 19.95 11.76
N ILE A 59 -5.31 19.00 12.63
CA ILE A 59 -4.08 18.97 13.41
C ILE A 59 -2.96 18.43 12.54
N VAL A 60 -1.90 19.20 12.36
CA VAL A 60 -0.72 18.79 11.59
C VAL A 60 0.29 18.06 12.48
N CYS A 61 0.66 18.70 13.60
CA CYS A 61 1.50 18.07 14.61
C CYS A 61 1.25 18.66 16.01
N LYS A 62 1.62 17.87 17.03
CA LYS A 62 1.50 18.23 18.44
C LYS A 62 2.90 18.30 19.06
N ASP A 63 3.34 19.50 19.43
CA ASP A 63 4.56 19.71 20.20
C ASP A 63 4.20 19.83 21.69
N THR A 64 4.26 18.69 22.37
CA THR A 64 3.90 18.64 23.80
C THR A 64 4.98 19.22 24.70
N GLU A 65 6.24 19.29 24.24
CA GLU A 65 7.35 19.87 25.01
C GLU A 65 7.24 21.40 25.10
N ASN A 66 6.84 22.02 23.99
CA ASN A 66 6.67 23.47 23.91
C ASN A 66 5.21 23.89 24.09
N ALA A 67 4.32 22.99 24.46
CA ALA A 67 2.88 23.25 24.61
C ALA A 67 2.27 23.97 23.39
N ALA A 68 2.55 23.45 22.20
CA ALA A 68 2.12 24.03 20.94
C ALA A 68 1.47 22.99 20.04
N ILE A 69 0.50 23.42 19.23
CA ILE A 69 -0.15 22.59 18.21
C ILE A 69 -0.12 23.35 16.90
N GLN A 70 0.32 22.68 15.84
CA GLN A 70 0.24 23.20 14.49
C GLN A 70 -1.06 22.73 13.83
N PHE A 71 -1.77 23.67 13.26
CA PHE A 71 -3.03 23.46 12.55
C PHE A 71 -2.88 23.82 11.08
N GLN A 72 -3.72 23.21 10.25
CA GLN A 72 -3.91 23.63 8.87
C GLN A 72 -5.40 23.90 8.63
N ASN A 73 -5.71 25.15 8.22
CA ASN A 73 -7.06 25.54 7.86
C ASN A 73 -7.55 24.72 6.66
N LEU A 74 -8.74 24.12 6.73
CA LEU A 74 -9.23 23.23 5.69
C LEU A 74 -9.54 23.96 4.37
N ALA A 75 -10.07 25.19 4.45
CA ALA A 75 -10.48 25.93 3.28
C ALA A 75 -9.32 26.55 2.51
N THR A 76 -8.28 27.01 3.22
CA THR A 76 -7.17 27.79 2.63
C THR A 76 -5.85 27.04 2.56
N GLY A 77 -5.73 25.90 3.26
CA GLY A 77 -4.47 25.18 3.43
C GLY A 77 -3.43 25.91 4.27
N LYS A 78 -3.76 27.08 4.81
CA LYS A 78 -2.80 27.89 5.59
C LYS A 78 -2.50 27.22 6.92
N ARG A 79 -1.21 27.04 7.21
CA ARG A 79 -0.72 26.50 8.48
C ARG A 79 -0.46 27.62 9.49
N TYR A 80 -0.75 27.32 10.76
CA TYR A 80 -0.49 28.22 11.87
C TYR A 80 -0.30 27.42 13.16
N THR A 81 0.46 27.96 14.09
CA THR A 81 0.74 27.34 15.38
C THR A 81 0.08 28.12 16.49
N LEU A 82 -0.58 27.43 17.42
CA LEU A 82 -1.15 27.98 18.63
C LEU A 82 -0.47 27.34 19.84
N ASN A 83 -0.14 28.14 20.82
CA ASN A 83 0.24 27.64 22.13
C ASN A 83 -1.02 27.27 22.92
N TYR A 84 -0.91 26.36 23.85
CA TYR A 84 -2.01 25.99 24.75
C TYR A 84 -1.52 25.97 26.19
N ASP A 85 -2.43 26.21 27.11
CA ASP A 85 -2.22 26.13 28.55
C ASP A 85 -3.33 25.28 29.20
N GLY A 86 -3.30 25.13 30.52
CA GLY A 86 -4.29 24.36 31.28
C GLY A 86 -5.72 24.94 31.24
N ALA A 87 -5.93 26.13 30.67
CA ALA A 87 -7.23 26.75 30.50
C ALA A 87 -7.88 26.39 29.16
N ALA A 88 -7.14 25.78 28.22
CA ALA A 88 -7.67 25.33 26.95
C ALA A 88 -8.67 24.20 27.15
N LYS A 89 -9.89 24.37 26.62
CA LYS A 89 -10.94 23.37 26.71
C LYS A 89 -10.82 22.43 25.51
N LEU A 90 -10.51 21.14 25.76
CA LEU A 90 -10.40 20.09 24.73
C LEU A 90 -11.59 19.15 24.82
N LEU A 91 -12.31 18.94 23.71
CA LEU A 91 -13.52 18.13 23.65
C LEU A 91 -13.47 17.14 22.49
N ASP A 92 -14.12 16.00 22.71
CA ASP A 92 -14.47 15.08 21.63
C ASP A 92 -15.66 15.58 20.79
N LYS A 93 -16.08 14.79 19.81
CA LYS A 93 -17.26 15.10 18.97
C LYS A 93 -18.60 15.10 19.72
N TYR A 94 -18.65 14.53 20.94
CA TYR A 94 -19.85 14.42 21.79
C TYR A 94 -19.82 15.45 22.95
N ASP A 95 -18.94 16.46 22.89
CA ASP A 95 -18.76 17.48 23.93
C ASP A 95 -18.20 16.94 25.26
N GLN A 96 -17.57 15.75 25.25
CA GLN A 96 -16.90 15.21 26.42
C GLN A 96 -15.45 15.71 26.51
N PRO A 97 -14.97 16.08 27.71
CA PRO A 97 -13.57 16.46 27.89
C PRO A 97 -12.61 15.31 27.52
N VAL A 98 -11.58 15.63 26.76
CA VAL A 98 -10.53 14.71 26.38
C VAL A 98 -9.15 15.30 26.65
N SER A 99 -8.15 14.43 26.81
CA SER A 99 -6.76 14.83 26.86
C SER A 99 -6.20 15.07 25.45
N LEU A 100 -5.17 15.89 25.31
CA LEU A 100 -4.51 16.11 24.01
C LEU A 100 -3.94 14.82 23.41
N GLY A 101 -3.51 13.86 24.24
CA GLY A 101 -3.01 12.57 23.81
C GLY A 101 -4.05 11.68 23.14
N GLN A 102 -5.36 11.94 23.38
CA GLN A 102 -6.47 11.20 22.76
C GLN A 102 -6.95 11.80 21.43
N ILE A 103 -6.41 12.96 21.07
CA ILE A 103 -6.73 13.60 19.79
C ILE A 103 -5.58 13.31 18.85
N GLU A 104 -5.86 12.68 17.72
CA GLU A 104 -4.82 12.28 16.77
C GLU A 104 -4.42 13.40 15.81
N GLU A 105 -3.20 13.35 15.29
CA GLU A 105 -2.78 14.16 14.16
C GLU A 105 -3.56 13.75 12.92
N GLY A 106 -3.98 14.71 12.10
CA GLY A 106 -4.96 14.50 11.04
C GLY A 106 -6.40 14.81 11.47
N SER A 107 -6.72 14.76 12.77
CA SER A 107 -8.08 15.03 13.26
C SER A 107 -8.60 16.38 12.81
N ILE A 108 -9.86 16.40 12.34
CA ILE A 108 -10.55 17.62 11.93
C ILE A 108 -11.25 18.19 13.17
N VAL A 109 -10.96 19.46 13.44
CA VAL A 109 -11.34 20.13 14.67
C VAL A 109 -11.89 21.53 14.42
N THR A 110 -12.80 21.96 15.30
CA THR A 110 -13.15 23.38 15.46
C THR A 110 -12.23 23.97 16.51
N VAL A 111 -11.53 25.04 16.17
CA VAL A 111 -10.54 25.71 17.01
C VAL A 111 -10.97 27.12 17.29
N ARG A 112 -10.98 27.53 18.58
CA ARG A 112 -11.17 28.93 18.99
C ARG A 112 -9.92 29.40 19.69
N PHE A 113 -9.43 30.58 19.32
CA PHE A 113 -8.15 31.07 19.80
C PHE A 113 -8.11 32.61 19.90
N TYR A 114 -7.22 33.07 20.72
CA TYR A 114 -6.92 34.48 20.84
C TYR A 114 -5.74 34.86 19.95
N LYS A 115 -6.05 35.47 18.81
CA LYS A 115 -5.12 35.71 17.72
C LYS A 115 -3.88 36.55 18.13
N PRO A 116 -4.00 37.65 18.93
CA PRO A 116 -2.85 38.45 19.31
C PRO A 116 -1.77 37.68 20.08
N LYS A 117 -2.18 36.69 20.88
CA LYS A 117 -1.26 35.85 21.68
C LYS A 117 -1.02 34.48 21.07
N LYS A 118 -1.65 34.15 19.94
CA LYS A 118 -1.66 32.79 19.33
C LYS A 118 -2.00 31.72 20.39
N LEU A 119 -2.96 31.99 21.25
CA LEU A 119 -3.32 31.13 22.38
C LEU A 119 -4.62 30.36 22.08
N LEU A 120 -4.55 29.06 22.18
CA LEU A 120 -5.68 28.13 22.04
C LEU A 120 -6.59 28.27 23.26
N ALA A 121 -7.87 28.57 23.06
CA ALA A 121 -8.87 28.63 24.12
C ALA A 121 -9.81 27.40 24.11
N TYR A 122 -10.08 26.87 22.92
CA TYR A 122 -11.03 25.78 22.73
C TYR A 122 -10.65 24.96 21.51
N LEU A 123 -10.76 23.63 21.63
CA LEU A 123 -10.61 22.69 20.55
C LEU A 123 -11.67 21.60 20.70
N LYS A 124 -12.40 21.33 19.65
CA LYS A 124 -13.40 20.25 19.61
C LYS A 124 -13.21 19.42 18.34
N ILE A 125 -13.18 18.10 18.47
CA ILE A 125 -13.23 17.20 17.30
C ILE A 125 -14.55 17.49 16.58
N SER A 126 -14.47 17.72 15.26
CA SER A 126 -15.65 18.03 14.45
C SER A 126 -16.61 16.83 14.40
N PRO A 127 -17.90 17.03 14.73
CA PRO A 127 -18.88 15.95 14.59
C PRO A 127 -19.20 15.60 13.12
N GLU A 128 -18.85 16.47 12.18
CA GLU A 128 -18.99 16.27 10.74
C GLU A 128 -17.73 15.61 10.11
N GLY A 129 -16.69 15.43 10.91
CA GLY A 129 -15.48 14.73 10.49
C GLY A 129 -15.73 13.22 10.40
N GLU A 130 -15.32 12.63 9.31
CA GLU A 130 -15.28 11.19 9.08
C GLU A 130 -13.88 10.68 9.38
N THR A 131 -13.78 9.56 10.11
CA THR A 131 -12.49 8.93 10.44
C THR A 131 -12.58 7.46 10.09
N TYR A 132 -11.60 6.99 9.35
CA TYR A 132 -11.39 5.58 9.02
C TYR A 132 -10.06 5.14 9.62
N GLU A 133 -10.11 4.22 10.57
CA GLU A 133 -8.93 3.71 11.25
C GLU A 133 -8.57 2.31 10.73
N ASN A 134 -7.27 2.03 10.63
CA ASN A 134 -6.74 0.73 10.20
C ASN A 134 -7.31 0.25 8.86
N LEU A 135 -7.48 1.18 7.93
CA LEU A 135 -8.03 0.92 6.61
C LEU A 135 -7.00 0.15 5.76
N SER A 136 -7.31 -1.09 5.40
CA SER A 136 -6.47 -1.96 4.56
C SER A 136 -7.08 -2.26 3.19
N ASN A 137 -8.39 -2.02 3.02
CA ASN A 137 -9.08 -2.23 1.75
C ASN A 137 -9.54 -0.88 1.18
N TYR A 138 -8.76 -0.33 0.28
CA TYR A 138 -9.02 0.94 -0.38
C TYR A 138 -8.42 0.95 -1.79
N VAL A 139 -8.90 1.87 -2.61
CA VAL A 139 -8.30 2.17 -3.91
C VAL A 139 -7.89 3.63 -3.94
N LEU A 140 -6.58 3.87 -3.94
CA LEU A 140 -6.01 5.21 -4.08
C LEU A 140 -5.69 5.46 -5.54
N ASN A 141 -6.34 6.45 -6.13
CA ASN A 141 -6.10 6.90 -7.50
C ASN A 141 -5.44 8.28 -7.47
N THR A 142 -4.13 8.32 -7.64
CA THR A 142 -3.34 9.56 -7.60
C THR A 142 -3.57 10.44 -8.84
N ALA A 143 -3.93 9.86 -9.99
CA ALA A 143 -4.17 10.61 -11.22
C ALA A 143 -5.50 11.38 -11.18
N THR A 144 -6.55 10.78 -10.62
CA THR A 144 -7.86 11.44 -10.45
C THR A 144 -7.98 12.18 -9.11
N GLY A 145 -7.03 11.99 -8.20
CA GLY A 145 -7.08 12.57 -6.87
C GLY A 145 -8.25 12.03 -6.05
N THR A 146 -8.45 10.71 -6.05
CA THR A 146 -9.56 10.07 -5.31
C THR A 146 -9.08 8.92 -4.44
N LEU A 147 -9.77 8.71 -3.31
CA LEU A 147 -9.64 7.55 -2.44
C LEU A 147 -11.00 6.87 -2.35
N THR A 148 -11.08 5.61 -2.76
CA THR A 148 -12.31 4.82 -2.67
C THR A 148 -12.23 3.88 -1.48
N ILE A 149 -13.27 3.90 -0.63
CA ILE A 149 -13.40 3.08 0.58
C ILE A 149 -14.74 2.35 0.48
N GLY A 150 -14.70 1.04 0.32
CA GLY A 150 -15.90 0.26 -0.03
C GLY A 150 -16.51 0.79 -1.34
N ASP A 151 -17.78 1.16 -1.31
CA ASP A 151 -18.51 1.68 -2.49
C ASP A 151 -18.45 3.22 -2.61
N THR A 152 -17.78 3.90 -1.68
CA THR A 152 -17.75 5.37 -1.64
C THR A 152 -16.42 5.92 -2.12
N SER A 153 -16.46 6.85 -3.09
CA SER A 153 -15.28 7.54 -3.58
C SER A 153 -15.23 8.96 -3.03
N TYR A 154 -14.11 9.30 -2.40
CA TYR A 154 -13.80 10.59 -1.80
C TYR A 154 -12.79 11.34 -2.66
N GLY A 155 -12.98 12.65 -2.85
CA GLY A 155 -11.96 13.49 -3.46
C GLY A 155 -10.81 13.74 -2.48
N LEU A 156 -9.57 13.80 -2.96
CA LEU A 156 -8.44 14.27 -2.17
C LEU A 156 -8.40 15.79 -2.16
N SER A 157 -8.21 16.39 -1.00
CA SER A 157 -8.07 17.84 -0.88
C SER A 157 -6.79 18.31 -1.57
N ASN A 158 -6.83 19.51 -2.19
CA ASN A 158 -5.61 20.17 -2.70
C ASN A 158 -4.61 20.53 -1.59
N HIS A 159 -5.04 20.42 -0.33
CA HIS A 159 -4.25 20.67 0.86
C HIS A 159 -4.12 19.41 1.71
N LEU A 160 -4.09 18.24 1.03
CA LEU A 160 -3.96 16.94 1.70
C LEU A 160 -2.67 16.89 2.53
N LEU A 161 -2.80 16.45 3.78
CA LEU A 161 -1.68 16.10 4.65
C LEU A 161 -1.48 14.58 4.60
N VAL A 162 -0.28 14.13 4.28
CA VAL A 162 0.11 12.72 4.37
C VAL A 162 1.19 12.60 5.43
N LEU A 163 1.01 11.67 6.37
CA LEU A 163 1.93 11.43 7.48
C LEU A 163 2.42 9.97 7.48
N SER A 164 3.70 9.79 7.75
CA SER A 164 4.34 8.50 8.04
C SER A 164 5.27 8.68 9.24
N ASP A 165 5.05 7.94 10.32
CA ASP A 165 5.78 8.08 11.59
C ASP A 165 5.85 9.53 12.12
N GLY A 166 4.73 10.26 12.03
CA GLY A 166 4.64 11.65 12.45
C GLY A 166 5.41 12.64 11.57
N GLN A 167 5.97 12.21 10.46
CA GLN A 167 6.64 13.04 9.46
C GLN A 167 5.76 13.20 8.21
N GLU A 168 5.88 14.34 7.54
CA GLU A 168 5.18 14.54 6.28
C GLU A 168 5.79 13.65 5.19
N ALA A 169 4.90 13.00 4.44
CA ALA A 169 5.23 12.12 3.32
C ALA A 169 4.52 12.60 2.04
N ALA A 170 4.95 12.12 0.88
CA ALA A 170 4.24 12.37 -0.36
C ALA A 170 3.12 11.34 -0.55
N LEU A 171 2.07 11.74 -1.28
CA LEU A 171 0.95 10.83 -1.61
C LEU A 171 1.41 9.56 -2.34
N MET A 172 2.43 9.67 -3.19
CA MET A 172 2.98 8.54 -3.94
C MET A 172 3.87 7.61 -3.10
N ASP A 173 4.24 8.01 -1.86
CA ASP A 173 4.94 7.12 -0.92
C ASP A 173 3.99 6.06 -0.33
N ILE A 174 2.67 6.23 -0.48
CA ILE A 174 1.67 5.26 -0.02
C ILE A 174 1.68 4.06 -0.97
N ASN A 175 1.93 2.88 -0.40
CA ASN A 175 1.84 1.61 -1.11
C ASN A 175 0.46 0.97 -0.88
N GLN A 176 -0.01 0.19 -1.85
CA GLN A 176 -1.32 -0.47 -1.79
C GLN A 176 -1.46 -1.47 -0.62
N MET A 177 -0.33 -1.94 -0.06
CA MET A 177 -0.32 -2.82 1.11
C MET A 177 -0.27 -2.09 2.45
N ASP A 178 -0.12 -0.76 2.43
CA ASP A 178 -0.09 0.02 3.66
C ASP A 178 -1.48 0.05 4.31
N VAL A 179 -1.49 0.15 5.63
CA VAL A 179 -2.71 0.35 6.41
C VAL A 179 -2.78 1.81 6.80
N LEU A 180 -3.90 2.44 6.51
CA LEU A 180 -4.08 3.88 6.63
C LEU A 180 -5.05 4.25 7.75
N ASN A 181 -4.79 5.38 8.41
CA ASN A 181 -5.79 6.15 9.10
C ASN A 181 -6.12 7.37 8.23
N VAL A 182 -7.41 7.65 8.06
CA VAL A 182 -7.87 8.64 7.09
C VAL A 182 -8.89 9.56 7.74
N TRP A 183 -8.75 10.87 7.53
CA TRP A 183 -9.70 11.87 8.02
C TRP A 183 -10.31 12.66 6.87
N GLY A 184 -11.61 12.61 6.81
CA GLY A 184 -12.43 13.25 5.79
C GLY A 184 -13.38 14.29 6.37
N TRP A 185 -13.85 15.18 5.52
CA TRP A 185 -14.89 16.16 5.80
C TRP A 185 -15.61 16.55 4.53
N HIS A 186 -16.94 16.48 4.51
CA HIS A 186 -17.77 16.83 3.34
C HIS A 186 -17.32 16.12 2.05
N ASN A 187 -17.18 14.80 2.12
CA ASN A 187 -16.80 13.95 0.97
C ASN A 187 -15.41 14.23 0.39
N GLN A 188 -14.54 14.88 1.16
CA GLN A 188 -13.13 15.09 0.81
C GLN A 188 -12.23 14.56 1.92
N ILE A 189 -11.08 13.98 1.54
CA ILE A 189 -10.03 13.55 2.44
C ILE A 189 -9.02 14.69 2.61
N TYR A 190 -8.74 15.03 3.85
CA TYR A 190 -7.82 16.11 4.23
C TYR A 190 -6.54 15.61 4.88
N ALA A 191 -6.59 14.43 5.53
CA ALA A 191 -5.40 13.82 6.08
C ALA A 191 -5.39 12.30 5.87
N ILE A 192 -4.20 11.75 5.62
CA ILE A 192 -3.90 10.32 5.58
C ILE A 192 -2.66 10.10 6.44
N SER A 193 -2.73 9.16 7.37
CA SER A 193 -1.57 8.71 8.13
C SER A 193 -1.34 7.23 7.86
N ILE A 194 -0.11 6.84 7.55
CA ILE A 194 0.27 5.45 7.37
C ILE A 194 0.42 4.81 8.74
N ALA A 195 -0.62 4.08 9.18
CA ALA A 195 -0.66 3.40 10.47
C ALA A 195 0.30 2.19 10.50
N ARG A 196 0.35 1.42 9.40
CA ARG A 196 1.32 0.36 9.19
C ARG A 196 1.82 0.47 7.75
N GLY A 197 3.11 0.65 7.58
CA GLY A 197 3.74 0.85 6.29
C GLY A 197 4.27 -0.46 5.69
N HIS A 198 5.30 -0.32 4.90
CA HIS A 198 5.98 -1.41 4.23
C HIS A 198 7.49 -1.30 4.42
N GLY A 199 8.15 -2.43 4.30
CA GLY A 199 9.60 -2.57 4.18
C GLY A 199 9.95 -3.33 2.90
N TYR A 200 11.18 -3.80 2.82
CA TYR A 200 11.71 -4.47 1.62
C TYR A 200 12.38 -5.78 1.99
N LEU A 201 12.18 -6.79 1.15
CA LEU A 201 12.88 -8.07 1.25
C LEU A 201 13.73 -8.28 0.00
N ARG A 202 14.99 -8.59 0.21
CA ARG A 202 15.92 -9.03 -0.82
C ARG A 202 16.41 -10.45 -0.52
N LEU A 203 16.36 -11.33 -1.51
CA LEU A 203 16.97 -12.65 -1.41
C LEU A 203 18.45 -12.55 -1.80
N GLN A 204 19.27 -13.38 -1.17
CA GLN A 204 20.68 -13.53 -1.49
C GLN A 204 20.99 -15.02 -1.68
N ASN A 205 21.95 -15.34 -2.56
CA ASN A 205 22.31 -16.72 -2.89
C ASN A 205 21.11 -17.58 -3.32
N ASP A 206 20.16 -16.96 -4.02
CA ASP A 206 18.83 -17.47 -4.37
C ASP A 206 18.77 -18.22 -5.70
N ALA A 207 19.91 -18.45 -6.38
CA ALA A 207 19.97 -19.02 -7.73
C ALA A 207 19.16 -20.33 -7.91
N TYR A 208 19.10 -21.18 -6.88
CA TYR A 208 18.28 -22.40 -6.91
C TYR A 208 16.78 -22.09 -6.91
N PHE A 209 16.36 -21.04 -6.21
CA PHE A 209 14.94 -20.69 -6.04
C PHE A 209 14.39 -19.77 -7.15
N VAL A 210 15.23 -19.27 -8.03
CA VAL A 210 14.79 -18.47 -9.20
C VAL A 210 13.86 -19.29 -10.08
N GLY A 211 12.70 -18.73 -10.42
CA GLY A 211 11.60 -19.41 -11.11
C GLY A 211 10.61 -20.13 -10.20
N GLY A 212 10.94 -20.32 -8.91
CA GLY A 212 10.02 -20.77 -7.88
C GLY A 212 9.15 -19.63 -7.31
N TRP A 213 8.65 -19.81 -6.10
CA TRP A 213 7.70 -18.91 -5.47
C TRP A 213 8.18 -18.45 -4.11
N ILE A 214 7.85 -17.20 -3.79
CA ILE A 214 7.99 -16.62 -2.46
C ILE A 214 6.63 -16.22 -1.92
N GLU A 215 6.37 -16.59 -0.67
CA GLU A 215 5.21 -16.16 0.12
C GLU A 215 5.70 -15.32 1.29
N VAL A 216 5.08 -14.17 1.55
CA VAL A 216 5.30 -13.38 2.76
C VAL A 216 3.97 -13.21 3.50
N GLY A 217 3.84 -13.92 4.62
CA GLY A 217 2.58 -14.03 5.35
C GLY A 217 1.48 -14.61 4.46
N GLN A 218 0.32 -13.96 4.47
CA GLN A 218 -0.83 -14.30 3.61
C GLN A 218 -1.11 -13.25 2.53
N SER A 219 -0.28 -12.21 2.46
CA SER A 219 -0.56 -11.02 1.66
C SER A 219 0.28 -10.90 0.41
N VAL A 220 1.44 -11.53 0.36
CA VAL A 220 2.36 -11.40 -0.78
C VAL A 220 2.73 -12.77 -1.30
N ILE A 221 2.40 -13.05 -2.56
CA ILE A 221 2.83 -14.23 -3.30
C ILE A 221 3.40 -13.75 -4.61
N ARG A 222 4.67 -14.09 -4.89
CA ARG A 222 5.37 -13.68 -6.11
C ARG A 222 6.25 -14.80 -6.64
N LYS A 223 6.45 -14.80 -7.96
CA LYS A 223 7.47 -15.64 -8.59
C LYS A 223 8.84 -15.04 -8.31
N ILE A 224 9.80 -15.88 -7.92
CA ILE A 224 11.17 -15.43 -7.65
C ILE A 224 11.86 -15.15 -8.99
N THR A 225 12.40 -13.94 -9.14
CA THR A 225 13.21 -13.50 -10.27
C THR A 225 14.62 -13.15 -9.77
N GLU A 226 15.59 -13.12 -10.69
CA GLU A 226 16.95 -12.68 -10.37
C GLU A 226 16.95 -11.26 -9.79
N ASP A 227 17.77 -11.02 -8.78
CA ASP A 227 17.94 -9.69 -8.13
C ASP A 227 16.63 -9.05 -7.64
N MET A 228 15.63 -9.83 -7.26
CA MET A 228 14.33 -9.34 -6.83
C MET A 228 14.43 -8.48 -5.56
N LEU A 229 13.69 -7.37 -5.55
CA LEU A 229 13.44 -6.54 -4.37
C LEU A 229 11.94 -6.46 -4.12
N LEU A 230 11.47 -7.17 -3.10
CA LEU A 230 10.05 -7.31 -2.82
C LEU A 230 9.60 -6.28 -1.79
N VAL A 231 8.54 -5.54 -2.09
CA VAL A 231 7.84 -4.70 -1.11
C VAL A 231 6.95 -5.60 -0.25
N VAL A 232 7.05 -5.48 1.06
CA VAL A 232 6.38 -6.34 2.03
C VAL A 232 5.77 -5.52 3.17
N PRO A 233 4.65 -5.95 3.78
CA PRO A 233 4.07 -5.25 4.90
C PRO A 233 5.03 -5.17 6.09
N GLU A 234 5.06 -4.04 6.77
CA GLU A 234 5.76 -3.85 8.05
C GLU A 234 5.26 -4.81 9.12
N GLY A 235 6.19 -5.27 9.99
CA GLY A 235 5.94 -6.16 11.11
C GLY A 235 6.43 -7.58 10.87
N ARG A 236 6.19 -8.46 11.85
CA ARG A 236 6.65 -9.84 11.79
C ARG A 236 5.83 -10.66 10.81
N SER A 237 6.51 -11.33 9.89
CA SER A 237 5.91 -12.23 8.91
C SER A 237 6.73 -13.48 8.69
N THR A 238 6.05 -14.58 8.43
CA THR A 238 6.66 -15.82 7.97
C THR A 238 6.93 -15.72 6.48
N VAL A 239 8.16 -15.88 6.07
CA VAL A 239 8.57 -15.90 4.66
C VAL A 239 8.85 -17.34 4.26
N VAL A 240 8.28 -17.78 3.15
CA VAL A 240 8.49 -19.12 2.59
C VAL A 240 8.97 -18.98 1.16
N VAL A 241 10.08 -19.60 0.82
CA VAL A 241 10.50 -19.80 -0.58
C VAL A 241 10.34 -21.24 -0.96
N SER A 242 9.91 -21.49 -2.18
CA SER A 242 9.70 -22.86 -2.69
C SER A 242 10.07 -22.98 -4.16
N HIS A 243 10.76 -24.02 -4.52
CA HIS A 243 11.10 -24.38 -5.91
C HIS A 243 11.42 -25.86 -6.02
N ASN A 244 10.94 -26.49 -7.09
CA ASN A 244 11.22 -27.90 -7.42
C ASN A 244 11.11 -28.86 -6.22
N GLY A 245 10.04 -28.68 -5.40
CA GLY A 245 9.78 -29.53 -4.23
C GLY A 245 10.62 -29.24 -3.00
N SER A 246 11.58 -28.34 -3.07
CA SER A 246 12.33 -27.83 -1.92
C SER A 246 11.69 -26.54 -1.40
N SER A 247 11.76 -26.34 -0.10
CA SER A 247 11.26 -25.12 0.53
C SER A 247 12.10 -24.72 1.73
N ALA A 248 12.20 -23.42 1.97
CA ALA A 248 12.77 -22.86 3.18
C ALA A 248 11.79 -21.85 3.80
N THR A 249 11.84 -21.74 5.11
CA THR A 249 10.96 -20.85 5.88
C THR A 249 11.76 -20.08 6.90
N GLN A 250 11.48 -18.77 7.02
CA GLN A 250 12.06 -17.91 8.02
C GLN A 250 11.03 -16.91 8.54
N GLU A 251 11.06 -16.62 9.84
CA GLU A 251 10.36 -15.46 10.40
C GLU A 251 11.24 -14.23 10.31
N ILE A 252 10.74 -13.16 9.72
CA ILE A 252 11.42 -11.88 9.54
C ILE A 252 10.54 -10.77 10.12
N ASP A 253 11.16 -9.86 10.86
CA ASP A 253 10.51 -8.65 11.37
C ASP A 253 10.87 -7.49 10.44
N PHE A 254 9.90 -7.09 9.60
CA PHE A 254 10.10 -6.04 8.61
C PHE A 254 9.89 -4.67 9.24
N VAL A 255 10.91 -3.83 9.12
CA VAL A 255 10.87 -2.45 9.60
C VAL A 255 10.54 -1.53 8.43
N ARG A 256 9.69 -0.52 8.71
CA ARG A 256 9.25 0.47 7.72
C ARG A 256 10.43 1.10 6.97
N ASN A 257 10.33 1.14 5.65
CA ASN A 257 11.33 1.70 4.75
C ASN A 257 12.74 1.10 4.87
N GLN A 258 12.89 -0.08 5.51
CA GLN A 258 14.18 -0.77 5.62
C GLN A 258 14.23 -2.02 4.75
N GLU A 259 15.42 -2.29 4.22
CA GLU A 259 15.72 -3.49 3.45
C GLU A 259 16.19 -4.60 4.40
N MET A 260 15.50 -5.74 4.37
CA MET A 260 15.90 -6.98 5.03
C MET A 260 16.42 -7.94 3.97
N ALA A 261 17.60 -8.53 4.22
CA ALA A 261 18.17 -9.52 3.34
C ALA A 261 17.99 -10.92 3.95
N TRP A 262 17.55 -11.88 3.14
CA TRP A 262 17.53 -13.29 3.50
C TRP A 262 18.51 -14.05 2.63
N ASP A 263 19.56 -14.60 3.25
CA ASP A 263 20.57 -15.43 2.59
C ASP A 263 20.06 -16.88 2.51
N LEU A 264 19.96 -17.43 1.30
CA LEU A 264 19.48 -18.78 1.03
C LEU A 264 20.65 -19.76 0.77
N GLY A 265 21.91 -19.30 0.90
CA GLY A 265 23.10 -20.13 0.62
C GLY A 265 23.26 -21.36 1.51
N ASP A 266 22.76 -21.28 2.74
CA ASP A 266 22.83 -22.38 3.72
C ASP A 266 21.57 -23.26 3.74
N VAL A 267 20.60 -23.02 2.83
CA VAL A 267 19.38 -23.83 2.75
C VAL A 267 19.69 -25.20 2.16
N GLU A 268 19.42 -26.26 2.95
CA GLU A 268 19.55 -27.63 2.45
C GLU A 268 18.50 -27.89 1.35
N ILE A 269 18.98 -28.15 0.13
CA ILE A 269 18.13 -28.54 -1.00
C ILE A 269 17.76 -30.01 -0.83
N THR A 270 16.54 -30.26 -0.38
CA THR A 270 16.02 -31.64 -0.22
C THR A 270 15.59 -32.22 -1.57
N VAL A 271 15.54 -33.57 -1.66
CA VAL A 271 15.10 -34.27 -2.86
C VAL A 271 13.69 -33.83 -3.24
N VAL A 272 13.48 -33.53 -4.53
CA VAL A 272 12.19 -33.11 -5.11
C VAL A 272 11.08 -34.09 -4.69
N GLN A 273 10.15 -33.63 -3.86
CA GLN A 273 8.96 -34.38 -3.50
C GLN A 273 7.84 -34.03 -4.49
N LYS A 274 7.07 -35.04 -4.87
CA LYS A 274 5.91 -34.87 -5.77
C LYS A 274 4.64 -35.38 -5.11
N GLY A 275 3.55 -34.65 -5.33
CA GLY A 275 2.21 -35.04 -4.95
C GLY A 275 1.36 -35.32 -6.20
N ARG A 276 0.37 -36.19 -6.05
CA ARG A 276 -0.65 -36.47 -7.10
C ARG A 276 -1.90 -35.67 -6.80
N VAL A 277 -2.29 -34.80 -7.72
CA VAL A 277 -3.46 -33.94 -7.59
C VAL A 277 -4.55 -34.44 -8.53
N ILE A 278 -5.72 -34.72 -7.96
CA ILE A 278 -6.93 -35.13 -8.72
C ILE A 278 -7.80 -33.88 -8.86
N PHE A 279 -8.18 -33.57 -10.10
CA PHE A 279 -9.05 -32.44 -10.41
C PHE A 279 -10.49 -32.92 -10.66
N THR A 280 -11.45 -32.23 -10.04
CA THR A 280 -12.87 -32.34 -10.35
C THR A 280 -13.33 -31.00 -10.89
N LEU A 281 -13.73 -30.96 -12.15
CA LEU A 281 -14.03 -29.74 -12.87
C LEU A 281 -15.52 -29.63 -13.21
N ASN A 282 -16.11 -28.49 -13.03
CA ASN A 282 -17.44 -28.14 -13.52
C ASN A 282 -17.37 -26.81 -14.29
N PRO A 283 -17.55 -26.75 -15.63
CA PRO A 283 -17.91 -27.89 -16.52
C PRO A 283 -16.75 -28.85 -16.71
N ALA A 284 -17.09 -30.13 -17.01
CA ALA A 284 -16.11 -31.23 -17.14
C ALA A 284 -15.12 -31.05 -18.31
N ASN A 285 -15.42 -30.18 -19.27
CA ASN A 285 -14.56 -29.88 -20.42
C ASN A 285 -13.63 -28.67 -20.16
N ALA A 286 -13.59 -28.16 -18.94
CA ALA A 286 -12.69 -27.09 -18.59
C ALA A 286 -11.22 -27.50 -18.75
N LYS A 287 -10.38 -26.55 -19.19
CA LYS A 287 -8.95 -26.75 -19.40
C LYS A 287 -8.20 -26.17 -18.18
N VAL A 288 -7.24 -26.93 -17.69
CA VAL A 288 -6.39 -26.51 -16.58
C VAL A 288 -4.97 -26.26 -17.07
N THR A 289 -4.43 -25.13 -16.64
CA THR A 289 -3.02 -24.76 -16.84
C THR A 289 -2.36 -24.65 -15.48
N ILE A 290 -1.22 -25.30 -15.30
CA ILE A 290 -0.39 -25.16 -14.09
C ILE A 290 0.95 -24.55 -14.49
N ASP A 291 1.32 -23.45 -13.84
CA ASP A 291 2.56 -22.70 -14.13
C ASP A 291 2.72 -22.36 -15.63
N GLY A 292 1.60 -22.02 -16.28
CA GLY A 292 1.54 -21.70 -17.71
C GLY A 292 1.57 -22.91 -18.66
N LYS A 293 1.57 -24.15 -18.15
CA LYS A 293 1.54 -25.39 -18.95
C LYS A 293 0.19 -26.06 -18.86
N ASN A 294 -0.37 -26.47 -20.01
CA ASN A 294 -1.59 -27.27 -20.02
C ASN A 294 -1.35 -28.64 -19.38
N VAL A 295 -2.26 -29.07 -18.52
CA VAL A 295 -2.22 -30.40 -17.88
C VAL A 295 -3.44 -31.23 -18.24
N ASP A 296 -3.25 -32.54 -18.39
CA ASP A 296 -4.33 -33.49 -18.59
C ASP A 296 -4.91 -33.88 -17.22
N THR A 297 -6.12 -33.44 -16.97
CA THR A 297 -6.84 -33.66 -15.70
C THR A 297 -7.69 -34.95 -15.71
N ALA A 298 -7.71 -35.71 -16.82
CA ALA A 298 -8.38 -37.02 -16.87
C ALA A 298 -7.69 -38.07 -15.98
N SER A 299 -6.43 -37.83 -15.63
CA SER A 299 -5.61 -38.63 -14.70
C SER A 299 -5.07 -37.77 -13.58
N PRO A 300 -4.68 -38.34 -12.42
CA PRO A 300 -4.01 -37.60 -11.39
C PRO A 300 -2.73 -36.94 -11.92
N VAL A 301 -2.63 -35.62 -11.73
CA VAL A 301 -1.49 -34.80 -12.20
C VAL A 301 -0.38 -34.85 -11.15
N GLU A 302 0.84 -35.22 -11.53
CA GLU A 302 2.00 -35.15 -10.65
C GLU A 302 2.55 -33.71 -10.65
N LEU A 303 2.51 -33.07 -9.48
CA LEU A 303 3.07 -31.74 -9.23
C LEU A 303 4.15 -31.83 -8.17
N GLU A 304 5.14 -30.98 -8.26
CA GLU A 304 6.18 -30.87 -7.21
C GLU A 304 5.57 -30.26 -5.94
N TYR A 305 6.16 -30.52 -4.78
CA TYR A 305 5.73 -29.83 -3.57
C TYR A 305 6.09 -28.35 -3.67
N GLY A 306 5.16 -27.50 -3.25
CA GLY A 306 5.31 -26.08 -3.32
C GLY A 306 4.05 -25.37 -3.80
N LEU A 307 4.20 -24.13 -4.14
CA LEU A 307 3.14 -23.28 -4.67
C LEU A 307 3.13 -23.35 -6.20
N HIS A 308 1.94 -23.48 -6.78
CA HIS A 308 1.72 -23.50 -8.22
C HIS A 308 0.64 -22.50 -8.60
N GLN A 309 0.80 -21.81 -9.72
CA GLN A 309 -0.25 -20.99 -10.29
C GLN A 309 -1.17 -21.87 -11.14
N MET A 310 -2.45 -21.92 -10.80
CA MET A 310 -3.46 -22.63 -11.54
C MET A 310 -4.38 -21.67 -12.26
N THR A 311 -4.65 -21.93 -13.54
CA THR A 311 -5.67 -21.24 -14.31
C THR A 311 -6.62 -22.27 -14.91
N VAL A 312 -7.93 -22.04 -14.75
CA VAL A 312 -8.98 -22.91 -15.30
C VAL A 312 -9.87 -22.10 -16.22
N THR A 313 -10.05 -22.60 -17.45
CA THR A 313 -10.82 -21.91 -18.49
C THR A 313 -11.81 -22.86 -19.15
N ALA A 314 -13.00 -22.38 -19.51
CA ALA A 314 -13.95 -23.07 -20.37
C ALA A 314 -14.71 -22.06 -21.23
N ASP A 315 -15.14 -22.48 -22.43
CA ASP A 315 -15.88 -21.62 -23.36
C ASP A 315 -17.24 -21.22 -22.74
N GLY A 316 -17.52 -19.93 -22.65
CA GLY A 316 -18.75 -19.39 -22.06
C GLY A 316 -18.76 -19.30 -20.53
N TYR A 317 -17.60 -19.44 -19.91
CA TYR A 317 -17.42 -19.34 -18.46
C TYR A 317 -16.30 -18.37 -18.12
N ASP A 318 -16.38 -17.77 -16.94
CA ASP A 318 -15.34 -16.91 -16.43
C ASP A 318 -14.09 -17.70 -16.07
N THR A 319 -12.93 -17.12 -16.35
CA THR A 319 -11.63 -17.73 -16.05
C THR A 319 -11.35 -17.65 -14.56
N VAL A 320 -11.02 -18.78 -13.93
CA VAL A 320 -10.52 -18.84 -12.56
C VAL A 320 -9.00 -18.93 -12.57
N ALA A 321 -8.33 -17.99 -11.91
CA ALA A 321 -6.89 -18.01 -11.69
C ALA A 321 -6.62 -17.96 -10.17
N GLN A 322 -5.92 -18.95 -9.64
CA GLN A 322 -5.61 -19.03 -8.22
C GLN A 322 -4.28 -19.77 -7.97
N TYR A 323 -3.75 -19.61 -6.76
CA TYR A 323 -2.60 -20.40 -6.33
C TYR A 323 -3.04 -21.64 -5.58
N ILE A 324 -2.38 -22.76 -5.85
CA ILE A 324 -2.55 -24.03 -5.15
C ILE A 324 -1.23 -24.43 -4.50
N LYS A 325 -1.29 -24.97 -3.28
CA LYS A 325 -0.11 -25.47 -2.57
C LYS A 325 -0.16 -26.99 -2.48
N VAL A 326 0.82 -27.65 -3.05
CA VAL A 326 1.02 -29.11 -2.93
C VAL A 326 1.97 -29.35 -1.77
N ALA A 327 1.47 -29.99 -0.71
CA ALA A 327 2.25 -30.27 0.51
C ALA A 327 2.12 -31.74 0.96
N GLU A 328 1.31 -32.54 0.25
CA GLU A 328 1.02 -33.93 0.59
C GLU A 328 1.16 -34.84 -0.63
N PRO A 329 1.42 -36.14 -0.44
CA PRO A 329 1.59 -37.10 -1.55
C PRO A 329 0.34 -37.25 -2.44
N SER A 330 -0.84 -36.88 -1.93
CA SER A 330 -2.10 -36.94 -2.68
C SER A 330 -3.05 -35.87 -2.19
N ALA A 331 -3.66 -35.14 -3.13
CA ALA A 331 -4.66 -34.10 -2.88
C ALA A 331 -5.76 -34.16 -3.94
N SER A 332 -6.93 -33.58 -3.65
CA SER A 332 -8.01 -33.36 -4.62
C SER A 332 -8.45 -31.91 -4.61
N ILE A 333 -8.73 -31.39 -5.82
CA ILE A 333 -9.18 -30.02 -6.03
C ILE A 333 -10.47 -30.05 -6.82
N SER A 334 -11.52 -29.38 -6.35
CA SER A 334 -12.76 -29.16 -7.07
C SER A 334 -12.83 -27.71 -7.52
N VAL A 335 -13.06 -27.49 -8.80
CA VAL A 335 -13.23 -26.15 -9.38
C VAL A 335 -14.54 -26.08 -10.13
N GLU A 336 -15.36 -25.10 -9.75
CA GLU A 336 -16.61 -24.77 -10.42
C GLU A 336 -16.46 -23.38 -11.06
N LEU A 337 -16.70 -23.30 -12.38
CA LEU A 337 -16.66 -22.05 -13.12
C LEU A 337 -18.06 -21.44 -13.20
N GLU A 338 -18.15 -20.13 -13.05
CA GLU A 338 -19.37 -19.37 -13.26
C GLU A 338 -19.54 -19.06 -14.75
N LYS A 339 -20.80 -19.08 -15.25
CA LYS A 339 -21.08 -18.68 -16.64
C LYS A 339 -20.82 -17.19 -16.81
N SER A 340 -20.13 -16.82 -17.89
CA SER A 340 -19.91 -15.41 -18.21
C SER A 340 -21.24 -14.72 -18.59
N GLU A 341 -21.42 -13.47 -18.20
CA GLU A 341 -22.64 -12.69 -18.47
C GLU A 341 -22.93 -12.60 -19.97
N GLU A 342 -21.89 -12.50 -20.81
CA GLU A 342 -22.04 -12.48 -22.29
C GLU A 342 -22.64 -13.79 -22.83
N SER A 343 -22.38 -14.94 -22.19
CA SER A 343 -22.96 -16.23 -22.62
C SER A 343 -24.41 -16.39 -22.18
N THR A 344 -24.80 -15.77 -21.06
CA THR A 344 -26.18 -15.79 -20.56
C THR A 344 -27.10 -14.97 -21.47
N GLU A 345 -26.66 -13.81 -21.96
CA GLU A 345 -27.41 -13.00 -22.91
C GLU A 345 -27.62 -13.69 -24.28
N GLN A 346 -26.63 -14.51 -24.73
CA GLN A 346 -26.76 -15.25 -26.00
C GLN A 346 -27.69 -16.46 -25.89
N GLU A 347 -27.82 -17.12 -24.76
CA GLU A 347 -28.79 -18.22 -24.54
C GLU A 347 -30.22 -17.64 -24.44
N GLU A 348 -30.45 -16.58 -23.73
CA GLU A 348 -31.78 -15.93 -23.68
C GLU A 348 -32.24 -15.38 -25.04
N THR A 349 -31.30 -14.88 -25.86
CA THR A 349 -31.60 -14.38 -27.20
C THR A 349 -31.91 -15.57 -28.16
N LYS A 350 -31.36 -16.76 -27.97
CA LYS A 350 -31.64 -17.93 -28.78
C LYS A 350 -32.98 -18.59 -28.44
N GLU A 351 -33.43 -18.58 -27.20
CA GLU A 351 -34.76 -19.07 -26.82
C GLU A 351 -35.88 -18.16 -27.32
N GLN A 352 -35.68 -16.83 -27.38
CA GLN A 352 -36.66 -15.91 -27.97
C GLN A 352 -36.72 -15.93 -29.49
N THR A 353 -35.69 -16.42 -30.18
CA THR A 353 -35.66 -16.44 -31.68
C THR A 353 -36.25 -17.72 -32.26
N GLN A 354 -36.49 -18.79 -31.48
CA GLN A 354 -37.12 -20.04 -31.96
C GLN A 354 -38.66 -19.99 -32.03
N ALA A 355 -39.28 -18.90 -31.51
CA ALA A 355 -40.75 -18.77 -31.51
C ALA A 355 -41.34 -17.99 -32.70
N SER A 356 -40.52 -17.50 -33.63
CA SER A 356 -41.04 -16.67 -34.75
C SER A 356 -40.16 -16.77 -35.99
N SER A 357 -40.29 -17.79 -36.80
CA SER A 357 -40.22 -17.67 -38.30
C SER A 357 -40.32 -18.99 -38.98
N ALA A 358 -41.52 -19.32 -39.41
CA ALA A 358 -41.74 -20.11 -40.62
C ALA A 358 -42.18 -19.14 -41.72
N GLN A 359 -41.35 -18.90 -42.71
CA GLN A 359 -41.64 -18.82 -44.11
C GLN A 359 -40.69 -17.95 -44.92
N SER A 360 -40.25 -18.58 -46.02
CA SER A 360 -40.01 -18.04 -47.37
C SER A 360 -38.56 -17.65 -47.75
N SER A 361 -37.90 -18.58 -48.36
CA SER A 361 -37.32 -18.75 -49.73
C SER A 361 -36.56 -17.59 -50.39
N SER A 362 -35.38 -18.00 -50.88
CA SER A 362 -34.82 -17.80 -52.25
C SER A 362 -33.73 -16.74 -52.47
N ALA A 363 -32.57 -17.30 -52.86
CA ALA A 363 -31.67 -16.93 -53.95
C ALA A 363 -30.57 -15.86 -53.79
N GLU A 364 -29.41 -16.34 -54.13
CA GLU A 364 -28.28 -15.82 -54.88
C GLU A 364 -27.06 -15.23 -54.13
N GLN A 365 -25.96 -16.05 -54.28
CA GLN A 365 -24.56 -15.63 -54.20
C GLN A 365 -24.17 -14.74 -55.41
N PRO A 366 -23.15 -13.88 -55.33
CA PRO A 366 -21.82 -14.37 -55.68
C PRO A 366 -20.63 -13.87 -54.83
N GLU A 367 -19.59 -14.67 -54.87
CA GLU A 367 -18.27 -14.47 -54.31
C GLU A 367 -17.57 -13.21 -54.79
N THR A 368 -16.81 -12.58 -53.88
CA THR A 368 -15.62 -11.82 -54.27
C THR A 368 -14.55 -11.98 -53.19
N GLN A 369 -13.52 -12.71 -53.55
CA GLN A 369 -12.25 -12.74 -52.83
C GLN A 369 -11.62 -11.36 -52.82
N SER A 370 -11.25 -10.86 -51.66
CA SER A 370 -10.29 -9.76 -51.55
C SER A 370 -9.24 -10.15 -50.51
N SER A 371 -8.06 -10.37 -51.03
CA SER A 371 -6.82 -10.57 -50.29
C SER A 371 -6.52 -9.35 -49.45
N ALA A 372 -6.62 -9.50 -48.15
CA ALA A 372 -6.08 -8.49 -47.23
C ALA A 372 -4.62 -8.81 -46.95
N THR A 373 -3.77 -8.03 -47.58
CA THR A 373 -2.35 -7.90 -47.24
C THR A 373 -2.22 -7.50 -45.77
N GLN A 374 -1.64 -8.37 -44.96
CA GLN A 374 -1.18 -7.99 -43.62
C GLN A 374 -0.04 -6.98 -43.78
N SER A 375 -0.36 -5.71 -43.64
CA SER A 375 0.66 -4.72 -43.33
C SER A 375 1.00 -4.85 -41.84
N THR A 376 2.16 -5.41 -41.55
CA THR A 376 2.84 -5.29 -40.27
C THR A 376 3.15 -3.80 -40.04
N ALA A 377 2.20 -3.06 -39.50
CA ALA A 377 2.51 -1.77 -38.90
C ALA A 377 3.32 -2.10 -37.64
N SER A 378 4.59 -1.72 -37.63
CA SER A 378 5.38 -1.59 -36.40
C SER A 378 4.63 -0.61 -35.50
N GLN A 379 3.87 -1.12 -34.53
CA GLN A 379 3.37 -0.30 -33.45
C GLN A 379 4.61 0.18 -32.70
N THR A 380 4.91 1.47 -32.81
CA THR A 380 5.88 2.12 -31.94
C THR A 380 5.34 2.02 -30.54
N ALA A 381 5.89 1.08 -29.76
CA ALA A 381 5.52 0.93 -28.36
C ALA A 381 5.98 2.19 -27.61
N TYR A 382 5.04 2.90 -26.97
CA TYR A 382 5.34 4.03 -26.13
C TYR A 382 6.11 3.57 -24.89
N LYS A 383 6.86 4.48 -24.28
CA LYS A 383 7.74 4.19 -23.17
C LYS A 383 7.41 4.99 -21.93
N VAL A 384 7.74 4.40 -20.80
CA VAL A 384 7.85 5.07 -19.51
C VAL A 384 9.34 5.28 -19.24
N HIS A 385 9.73 6.55 -19.00
CA HIS A 385 11.10 6.94 -18.66
C HIS A 385 11.18 7.23 -17.16
N ILE A 386 12.17 6.67 -16.48
CA ILE A 386 12.52 7.01 -15.10
C ILE A 386 13.89 7.69 -15.12
N ASP A 387 13.91 9.02 -14.94
CA ASP A 387 15.10 9.84 -15.13
C ASP A 387 15.91 10.02 -13.84
N SER A 388 15.27 10.03 -12.68
CA SER A 388 15.92 10.30 -11.40
C SER A 388 15.34 9.47 -10.25
N PRO A 389 16.11 9.27 -9.16
CA PRO A 389 17.47 9.74 -8.91
C PRO A 389 18.51 8.95 -9.71
N VAL A 390 19.46 9.65 -10.31
CA VAL A 390 20.49 9.04 -11.18
C VAL A 390 21.35 8.04 -10.39
N GLY A 391 21.57 6.86 -10.99
CA GLY A 391 22.38 5.79 -10.41
C GLY A 391 21.63 4.96 -9.36
N ALA A 392 20.31 5.15 -9.19
CA ALA A 392 19.49 4.23 -8.42
C ALA A 392 19.12 3.00 -9.26
N GLU A 393 19.18 1.82 -8.67
CA GLU A 393 18.59 0.60 -9.19
C GLU A 393 17.06 0.75 -9.18
N VAL A 394 16.43 0.38 -10.28
CA VAL A 394 14.98 0.51 -10.48
C VAL A 394 14.34 -0.87 -10.55
N TYR A 395 13.33 -1.06 -9.74
CA TYR A 395 12.53 -2.28 -9.71
C TYR A 395 11.08 -1.95 -10.03
N LEU A 396 10.47 -2.72 -10.93
CA LEU A 396 9.06 -2.61 -11.30
C LEU A 396 8.32 -3.84 -10.77
N ASP A 397 7.38 -3.64 -9.85
CA ASP A 397 6.66 -4.71 -9.15
C ASP A 397 7.58 -5.79 -8.56
N GLY A 398 8.74 -5.36 -8.05
CA GLY A 398 9.76 -6.22 -7.46
C GLY A 398 10.82 -6.75 -8.43
N ASN A 399 10.62 -6.61 -9.75
CA ASN A 399 11.55 -7.09 -10.76
C ASN A 399 12.57 -5.99 -11.12
N TYR A 400 13.85 -6.33 -11.12
CA TYR A 400 14.90 -5.42 -11.55
C TYR A 400 14.79 -5.10 -13.04
N ILE A 401 14.79 -3.81 -13.39
CA ILE A 401 14.70 -3.35 -14.79
C ILE A 401 15.89 -2.54 -15.25
N GLY A 402 16.78 -2.12 -14.34
CA GLY A 402 17.99 -1.37 -14.69
C GLY A 402 18.35 -0.31 -13.67
N VAL A 403 19.24 0.60 -14.08
CA VAL A 403 19.71 1.75 -13.28
C VAL A 403 19.22 3.03 -13.93
N ALA A 404 18.63 3.93 -13.12
CA ALA A 404 18.14 5.21 -13.63
C ALA A 404 19.28 6.10 -14.19
N PRO A 405 19.09 6.74 -15.37
CA PRO A 405 17.87 6.74 -16.17
C PRO A 405 17.62 5.42 -16.92
N VAL A 406 16.37 4.93 -16.90
CA VAL A 406 15.96 3.65 -17.51
C VAL A 406 14.56 3.76 -18.09
N ASP A 407 14.29 2.97 -19.12
CA ASP A 407 13.01 2.93 -19.83
C ASP A 407 12.38 1.55 -19.73
N PHE A 408 11.04 1.52 -19.71
CA PHE A 408 10.27 0.29 -19.93
C PHE A 408 9.07 0.53 -20.84
N GLU A 409 8.50 -0.53 -21.39
CA GLU A 409 7.34 -0.46 -22.28
C GLU A 409 6.12 0.08 -21.52
N LYS A 410 5.48 1.13 -22.08
CA LYS A 410 4.29 1.73 -21.50
C LYS A 410 3.08 0.81 -21.67
N LYS A 411 2.54 0.36 -20.57
CA LYS A 411 1.25 -0.33 -20.47
C LYS A 411 0.43 0.37 -19.39
N ALA A 412 -0.83 0.65 -19.68
CA ALA A 412 -1.72 1.26 -18.69
C ALA A 412 -1.90 0.33 -17.49
N GLY A 413 -1.83 0.89 -16.28
CA GLY A 413 -1.95 0.12 -15.04
C GLY A 413 -1.32 0.80 -13.84
N ASN A 414 -1.45 0.14 -12.69
CA ASN A 414 -0.79 0.55 -11.46
C ASN A 414 0.47 -0.28 -11.27
N TYR A 415 1.58 0.38 -10.99
CA TYR A 415 2.89 -0.24 -10.79
C TYR A 415 3.50 0.24 -9.48
N VAL A 416 4.23 -0.63 -8.81
CA VAL A 416 5.10 -0.25 -7.71
C VAL A 416 6.51 -0.11 -8.24
N VAL A 417 7.05 1.12 -8.23
CA VAL A 417 8.44 1.40 -8.57
C VAL A 417 9.24 1.52 -7.30
N SER A 418 10.21 0.63 -7.09
CA SER A 418 11.15 0.73 -5.98
C SER A 418 12.50 1.22 -6.49
N LEU A 419 13.07 2.19 -5.77
CA LEU A 419 14.36 2.82 -6.06
C LEU A 419 15.33 2.46 -4.95
N ARG A 420 16.44 1.84 -5.32
CA ARG A 420 17.47 1.38 -4.40
C ARG A 420 18.84 1.94 -4.80
N LYS A 421 19.60 2.38 -3.81
CA LYS A 421 20.99 2.80 -4.00
C LYS A 421 21.79 2.45 -2.75
N THR A 422 22.92 1.80 -2.91
CA THR A 422 23.77 1.39 -1.77
C THR A 422 24.16 2.58 -0.91
N GLY A 423 23.92 2.50 0.41
CA GLY A 423 24.16 3.57 1.38
C GLY A 423 23.03 4.60 1.49
N TYR A 424 21.89 4.34 0.83
CA TYR A 424 20.71 5.18 0.87
C TYR A 424 19.49 4.36 1.29
N GLN A 425 18.49 5.02 1.85
CA GLN A 425 17.21 4.43 2.17
C GLN A 425 16.46 4.06 0.88
N THR A 426 16.04 2.81 0.76
CA THR A 426 15.21 2.35 -0.33
C THR A 426 13.81 2.97 -0.20
N ARG A 427 13.24 3.40 -1.32
CA ARG A 427 11.88 3.97 -1.38
C ARG A 427 11.09 3.33 -2.50
N SER A 428 9.79 3.16 -2.26
CA SER A 428 8.84 2.72 -3.28
C SER A 428 7.78 3.78 -3.52
N TYR A 429 7.27 3.78 -4.75
CA TYR A 429 6.27 4.73 -5.22
C TYR A 429 5.21 3.98 -6.00
N THR A 430 3.95 4.31 -5.78
CA THR A 430 2.85 3.80 -6.59
C THR A 430 2.66 4.71 -7.80
N LEU A 431 2.90 4.17 -9.00
CA LEU A 431 2.68 4.84 -10.26
C LEU A 431 1.39 4.38 -10.91
N GLN A 432 0.62 5.33 -11.40
CA GLN A 432 -0.49 5.07 -12.28
C GLN A 432 -0.14 5.51 -13.69
N VAL A 433 0.06 4.55 -14.58
CA VAL A 433 0.36 4.78 -16.00
C VAL A 433 -0.94 4.81 -16.77
N ASP A 434 -1.19 5.91 -17.48
CA ASP A 434 -2.37 6.10 -18.32
C ASP A 434 -2.30 5.32 -19.65
N SER A 435 -3.41 5.29 -20.39
CA SER A 435 -3.52 4.68 -21.71
C SER A 435 -3.26 5.65 -22.87
N GLU A 436 -2.80 6.89 -22.61
CA GLU A 436 -2.51 7.84 -23.67
C GLU A 436 -1.35 7.36 -24.56
N GLU A 437 -1.50 7.54 -25.87
CA GLU A 437 -0.53 7.13 -26.87
C GLU A 437 0.65 8.13 -26.97
N LYS A 438 1.39 8.26 -25.87
CA LYS A 438 2.60 9.09 -25.77
C LYS A 438 3.56 8.55 -24.72
N ASP A 439 4.83 8.86 -24.85
CA ASP A 439 5.82 8.60 -23.81
C ASP A 439 5.51 9.43 -22.56
N VAL A 440 5.86 8.88 -21.40
CA VAL A 440 5.72 9.56 -20.10
C VAL A 440 7.03 9.47 -19.33
N THR A 441 7.39 10.56 -18.66
CA THR A 441 8.61 10.65 -17.83
C THR A 441 8.23 10.87 -16.38
N TYR A 442 8.82 10.07 -15.51
CA TYR A 442 8.74 10.23 -14.06
C TYR A 442 10.11 10.58 -13.49
N SER A 443 10.12 11.57 -12.60
CA SER A 443 11.29 12.00 -11.85
C SER A 443 10.98 11.96 -10.38
N PHE A 444 11.78 11.23 -9.61
CA PHE A 444 11.62 11.08 -8.16
C PHE A 444 12.64 11.91 -7.41
N SER A 445 12.35 12.20 -6.15
CA SER A 445 13.27 12.90 -5.25
C SER A 445 14.53 12.07 -4.99
N GLU A 446 15.63 12.76 -4.66
CA GLU A 446 16.86 12.08 -4.23
C GLU A 446 16.59 11.22 -2.99
N LEU A 447 17.24 10.05 -2.95
CA LEU A 447 17.13 9.13 -1.83
C LEU A 447 17.85 9.69 -0.60
N THR A 448 17.30 9.45 0.57
CA THR A 448 17.89 9.84 1.86
C THR A 448 19.10 8.95 2.15
N LYS A 449 20.24 9.56 2.45
CA LYS A 449 21.43 8.81 2.84
C LYS A 449 21.22 8.16 4.20
N LEU A 450 21.62 6.89 4.33
CA LEU A 450 21.62 6.21 5.62
C LEU A 450 22.72 6.79 6.50
N ASP A 451 22.39 7.06 7.77
CA ASP A 451 23.38 7.42 8.78
C ASP A 451 24.28 6.22 9.03
N SER A 452 25.59 6.41 8.91
CA SER A 452 26.62 5.38 9.08
C SER A 452 26.96 5.14 10.54
#